data_a29ee66e2d3ed927d148970a9955d010
#
_entry.id   a29ee66e2d3ed927d148970a9955d010
#
_cell.length_a   1.000
_cell.length_b   1.000
_cell.length_c   1.000
_cell.angle_alpha   90.00
_cell.angle_beta   90.00
_cell.angle_gamma   90.00
#
_symmetry.space_group_name_H-M   'P 1'
#
loop_
_entity.id
_entity.type
_entity.pdbx_description
1 polymer ?
#
loop_
_entity_poly.entity_id
_entity_poly.type
_entity_poly.pdbx_seq_one_letter_code
_entity_poly.pdbx_strand_id
1 'polypeptide(L)'
;EVNLVGGSYTNFRLKGNPVNPLNWRYNQDDGLSFEGHFLCCDRWGSPTCAEAANGFKLHGEASSETWELLSSTEQKDGKITCSMRCTLPMAGLELTREIDLLGEYPVFNVFETIKNLNKNGRMFNIVQHVSIAPPFLDKSTMFDTNAANGFEDKEDGSLKQEYPVFHWPEAFHHGEKVNLRQFEQDWPRVSTFVFSENNEYAWVTASNPKKNLLLGYIWKTEEYPWINFWRDMENGQPNLLG
;
A
#
# COMPACT_ATOMS: atom_id res chain seq x y z
N GLU A 1 4.45 -12.59 -8.20
CA GLU A 1 3.92 -13.64 -7.34
C GLU A 1 2.87 -13.05 -6.42
N VAL A 2 1.76 -13.76 -6.26
CA VAL A 2 0.64 -13.36 -5.39
C VAL A 2 0.44 -14.47 -4.36
N ASN A 3 0.38 -14.08 -3.08
CA ASN A 3 0.01 -14.99 -2.01
C ASN A 3 -1.52 -15.01 -1.90
N LEU A 4 -2.13 -16.18 -1.93
CA LEU A 4 -3.59 -16.32 -1.78
C LEU A 4 -4.07 -16.11 -0.34
N VAL A 5 -3.22 -16.23 0.66
CA VAL A 5 -3.53 -15.77 2.02
C VAL A 5 -3.26 -14.27 2.08
N GLY A 6 -4.28 -13.47 2.31
CA GLY A 6 -4.20 -12.00 2.30
C GLY A 6 -4.13 -11.34 0.93
N GLY A 7 -4.07 -12.10 -0.17
CA GLY A 7 -4.08 -11.56 -1.54
C GLY A 7 -2.90 -10.65 -1.89
N SER A 8 -1.77 -10.75 -1.18
CA SER A 8 -0.66 -9.81 -1.30
C SER A 8 0.26 -10.08 -2.49
N TYR A 9 0.83 -9.03 -3.06
CA TYR A 9 1.91 -9.10 -4.05
C TYR A 9 3.24 -9.22 -3.31
N THR A 10 3.87 -10.39 -3.34
CA THR A 10 5.03 -10.72 -2.49
C THR A 10 6.34 -10.70 -3.26
N ASN A 11 6.30 -10.89 -4.57
CA ASN A 11 7.49 -10.96 -5.40
C ASN A 11 7.22 -10.27 -6.74
N PHE A 12 7.79 -9.09 -6.89
CA PHE A 12 7.71 -8.28 -8.11
C PHE A 12 9.12 -7.87 -8.52
N ARG A 13 9.70 -8.59 -9.47
CA ARG A 13 11.07 -8.39 -9.94
C ARG A 13 11.11 -8.08 -11.43
N LEU A 14 11.98 -7.15 -11.80
CA LEU A 14 12.33 -6.97 -13.19
C LEU A 14 13.18 -8.14 -13.67
N LYS A 15 12.89 -8.67 -14.84
CA LYS A 15 13.67 -9.77 -15.44
C LYS A 15 15.17 -9.40 -15.51
N GLY A 16 16.01 -10.27 -14.96
CA GLY A 16 17.46 -10.04 -14.87
C GLY A 16 17.91 -9.19 -13.68
N ASN A 17 17.00 -8.65 -12.87
CA ASN A 17 17.34 -7.97 -11.62
C ASN A 17 16.90 -8.84 -10.42
N PRO A 18 17.81 -9.22 -9.50
CA PRO A 18 17.46 -10.08 -8.36
C PRO A 18 16.71 -9.34 -7.24
N VAL A 19 16.69 -8.00 -7.30
CA VAL A 19 16.10 -7.17 -6.24
C VAL A 19 14.57 -7.18 -6.36
N ASN A 20 13.90 -7.54 -5.26
CA ASN A 20 12.47 -7.43 -5.09
C ASN A 20 12.16 -6.19 -4.22
N PRO A 21 11.57 -5.11 -4.76
CA PRO A 21 11.20 -3.95 -3.97
C PRO A 21 10.20 -4.26 -2.85
N LEU A 22 9.31 -5.24 -3.08
CA LEU A 22 8.28 -5.68 -2.14
C LEU A 22 8.79 -6.77 -1.18
N ASN A 23 10.05 -6.74 -0.80
CA ASN A 23 10.68 -7.75 0.04
C ASN A 23 10.48 -7.44 1.53
N TRP A 24 9.28 -7.08 1.91
CA TRP A 24 8.90 -6.84 3.30
C TRP A 24 8.00 -7.96 3.81
N ARG A 25 8.22 -8.36 5.05
CA ARG A 25 7.40 -9.35 5.73
C ARG A 25 7.33 -9.02 7.22
N TYR A 26 6.14 -9.11 7.75
CA TYR A 26 5.86 -8.96 9.17
C TYR A 26 5.02 -10.13 9.66
N ASN A 27 5.48 -10.80 10.70
CA ASN A 27 4.77 -11.92 11.33
C ASN A 27 4.41 -11.51 12.75
N GLN A 28 3.16 -11.68 13.12
CA GLN A 28 2.70 -11.49 14.50
C GLN A 28 2.69 -12.81 15.26
N ASP A 29 2.79 -12.71 16.58
CA ASP A 29 2.75 -13.88 17.48
C ASP A 29 1.41 -14.64 17.43
N ASP A 30 0.32 -13.97 17.02
CA ASP A 30 -1.02 -14.55 16.82
C ASP A 30 -1.19 -15.30 15.48
N GLY A 31 -0.12 -15.39 14.69
CA GLY A 31 -0.10 -16.07 13.39
C GLY A 31 -0.53 -15.22 12.21
N LEU A 32 -0.83 -13.93 12.39
CA LEU A 32 -1.02 -13.01 11.27
C LEU A 32 0.31 -12.72 10.58
N SER A 33 0.29 -12.74 9.26
CA SER A 33 1.46 -12.45 8.43
C SER A 33 1.07 -11.47 7.34
N PHE A 34 1.85 -10.41 7.19
CA PHE A 34 1.70 -9.42 6.14
C PHE A 34 2.95 -9.39 5.28
N GLU A 35 2.78 -9.27 3.98
CA GLU A 35 3.91 -9.32 3.04
C GLU A 35 3.73 -8.31 1.91
N GLY A 36 4.80 -7.65 1.52
CA GLY A 36 4.89 -6.86 0.30
C GLY A 36 3.79 -5.82 0.14
N HIS A 37 3.01 -5.93 -0.93
CA HIS A 37 1.84 -5.07 -1.16
C HIS A 37 0.57 -5.85 -0.84
N PHE A 38 -0.13 -5.48 0.21
CA PHE A 38 -1.39 -6.09 0.64
C PHE A 38 -2.52 -5.06 0.70
N LEU A 39 -3.75 -5.54 0.81
CA LEU A 39 -4.95 -4.72 0.84
C LEU A 39 -5.50 -4.63 2.25
N CYS A 40 -5.68 -3.41 2.75
CA CYS A 40 -6.50 -3.15 3.92
C CYS A 40 -7.91 -2.78 3.45
N CYS A 41 -8.92 -3.48 3.91
CA CYS A 41 -10.31 -3.16 3.61
C CYS A 41 -11.11 -3.08 4.90
N ASP A 42 -11.91 -2.01 5.00
CA ASP A 42 -12.75 -1.66 6.13
C ASP A 42 -12.02 -1.25 7.41
N ARG A 43 -10.75 -1.64 7.54
CA ARG A 43 -9.85 -1.20 8.62
C ARG A 43 -8.43 -1.03 8.12
N TRP A 44 -7.79 0.05 8.51
CA TRP A 44 -6.36 0.32 8.34
C TRP A 44 -5.73 0.56 9.72
N GLY A 45 -4.58 -0.06 9.98
CA GLY A 45 -3.92 -0.02 11.28
C GLY A 45 -4.59 -0.90 12.34
N SER A 46 -4.26 -0.66 13.60
CA SER A 46 -4.78 -1.43 14.73
C SER A 46 -6.26 -1.16 14.97
N PRO A 47 -7.06 -2.18 15.30
CA PRO A 47 -8.42 -2.01 15.72
C PRO A 47 -8.48 -1.29 17.09
N THR A 48 -9.55 -0.55 17.33
CA THR A 48 -9.88 -0.07 18.67
C THR A 48 -10.17 -1.24 19.60
N CYS A 49 -10.13 -1.02 20.92
CA CYS A 49 -10.46 -2.08 21.90
C CYS A 49 -11.84 -2.68 21.65
N ALA A 50 -12.82 -1.87 21.24
CA ALA A 50 -14.18 -2.35 20.94
C ALA A 50 -14.23 -3.18 19.66
N GLU A 51 -13.52 -2.77 18.60
CA GLU A 51 -13.41 -3.53 17.35
C GLU A 51 -12.68 -4.85 17.59
N ALA A 52 -11.54 -4.84 18.30
CA ALA A 52 -10.80 -6.05 18.65
C ALA A 52 -11.64 -7.04 19.47
N ALA A 53 -12.43 -6.54 20.44
CA ALA A 53 -13.35 -7.36 21.22
C ALA A 53 -14.45 -8.01 20.37
N ASN A 54 -14.75 -7.43 19.20
CA ASN A 54 -15.69 -7.99 18.21
C ASN A 54 -14.96 -8.79 17.11
N GLY A 55 -13.67 -9.06 17.25
CA GLY A 55 -12.91 -9.93 16.35
C GLY A 55 -12.26 -9.23 15.15
N PHE A 56 -12.32 -7.89 15.07
CA PHE A 56 -11.59 -7.17 14.02
C PHE A 56 -10.08 -7.34 14.19
N LYS A 57 -9.42 -7.64 13.08
CA LYS A 57 -7.98 -7.85 13.02
C LYS A 57 -7.24 -6.57 12.61
N LEU A 58 -5.95 -6.54 12.88
CA LEU A 58 -5.03 -5.55 12.32
C LEU A 58 -5.19 -5.51 10.78
N HIS A 59 -5.31 -4.33 10.21
CA HIS A 59 -5.48 -4.09 8.77
C HIS A 59 -6.75 -4.67 8.11
N GLY A 60 -7.72 -5.14 8.90
CA GLY A 60 -8.99 -5.69 8.42
C GLY A 60 -8.88 -7.13 7.90
N GLU A 61 -9.96 -7.62 7.33
CA GLU A 61 -10.06 -9.03 6.93
C GLU A 61 -9.32 -9.35 5.62
N ALA A 62 -9.32 -8.44 4.64
CA ALA A 62 -8.79 -8.69 3.30
C ALA A 62 -7.32 -9.13 3.30
N SER A 63 -6.52 -8.61 4.24
CA SER A 63 -5.09 -8.90 4.39
C SER A 63 -4.79 -10.24 5.08
N SER A 64 -5.79 -10.93 5.61
CA SER A 64 -5.63 -12.19 6.35
C SER A 64 -6.52 -13.33 5.88
N GLU A 65 -7.60 -13.03 5.16
CA GLU A 65 -8.48 -14.06 4.61
C GLU A 65 -7.87 -14.76 3.39
N THR A 66 -8.34 -15.98 3.12
CA THR A 66 -7.91 -16.71 1.93
C THR A 66 -8.68 -16.24 0.71
N TRP A 67 -7.93 -15.84 -0.31
CA TRP A 67 -8.47 -15.50 -1.63
C TRP A 67 -8.59 -16.75 -2.49
N GLU A 68 -9.76 -16.94 -3.08
CA GLU A 68 -10.03 -18.01 -4.02
C GLU A 68 -9.50 -17.62 -5.41
N LEU A 69 -8.65 -18.44 -5.99
CA LEU A 69 -8.23 -18.29 -7.37
C LEU A 69 -9.36 -18.76 -8.30
N LEU A 70 -9.95 -17.84 -9.04
CA LEU A 70 -11.05 -18.15 -9.98
C LEU A 70 -10.52 -18.60 -11.34
N SER A 71 -9.48 -17.93 -11.83
CA SER A 71 -8.84 -18.26 -13.11
C SER A 71 -7.41 -17.75 -13.17
N SER A 72 -6.58 -18.42 -13.95
CA SER A 72 -5.27 -17.96 -14.37
C SER A 72 -5.00 -18.45 -15.79
N THR A 73 -4.67 -17.54 -16.69
CA THR A 73 -4.47 -17.85 -18.11
C THR A 73 -3.23 -17.16 -18.62
N GLU A 74 -2.34 -17.92 -19.25
CA GLU A 74 -1.20 -17.38 -20.00
C GLU A 74 -1.53 -17.42 -21.51
N GLN A 75 -1.34 -16.30 -22.18
CA GLN A 75 -1.57 -16.15 -23.62
C GLN A 75 -0.27 -16.38 -24.39
N LYS A 76 -0.37 -16.59 -25.71
CA LYS A 76 0.79 -16.86 -26.59
C LYS A 76 1.78 -15.70 -26.66
N ASP A 77 1.34 -14.48 -26.44
CA ASP A 77 2.15 -13.26 -26.36
C ASP A 77 2.82 -13.03 -25.01
N GLY A 78 2.67 -14.00 -24.07
CA GLY A 78 3.22 -13.91 -22.72
C GLY A 78 2.39 -13.04 -21.76
N LYS A 79 1.23 -12.53 -22.19
CA LYS A 79 0.28 -11.88 -21.27
C LYS A 79 -0.29 -12.92 -20.31
N ILE A 80 -0.28 -12.61 -19.02
CA ILE A 80 -0.89 -13.43 -17.97
C ILE A 80 -2.06 -12.65 -17.38
N THR A 81 -3.23 -13.29 -17.35
CA THR A 81 -4.41 -12.76 -16.67
C THR A 81 -4.76 -13.66 -15.49
N CYS A 82 -5.11 -13.07 -14.36
CA CYS A 82 -5.48 -13.79 -13.15
C CYS A 82 -6.71 -13.13 -12.53
N SER A 83 -7.69 -13.93 -12.11
CA SER A 83 -8.86 -13.45 -11.37
C SER A 83 -8.95 -14.18 -10.05
N MET A 84 -9.21 -13.44 -8.97
CA MET A 84 -9.35 -13.99 -7.61
C MET A 84 -10.45 -13.26 -6.84
N ARG A 85 -10.97 -13.92 -5.81
CA ARG A 85 -12.06 -13.41 -5.00
C ARG A 85 -11.81 -13.64 -3.52
N CYS A 86 -12.28 -12.71 -2.68
CA CYS A 86 -12.27 -12.84 -1.23
C CYS A 86 -13.59 -12.35 -0.65
N THR A 87 -14.16 -13.12 0.27
CA THR A 87 -15.33 -12.71 1.06
C THR A 87 -14.88 -12.27 2.43
N LEU A 88 -15.36 -11.12 2.89
CA LEU A 88 -15.09 -10.54 4.19
C LEU A 88 -16.35 -10.68 5.06
N PRO A 89 -16.46 -11.75 5.88
CA PRO A 89 -17.71 -12.07 6.57
C PRO A 89 -18.11 -11.03 7.62
N MET A 90 -17.17 -10.42 8.33
CA MET A 90 -17.47 -9.39 9.33
C MET A 90 -17.87 -8.07 8.68
N ALA A 91 -17.16 -7.67 7.62
CA ALA A 91 -17.47 -6.49 6.85
C ALA A 91 -18.74 -6.65 6.02
N GLY A 92 -19.11 -7.88 5.66
CA GLY A 92 -20.19 -8.18 4.73
C GLY A 92 -19.90 -7.66 3.32
N LEU A 93 -18.64 -7.79 2.90
CA LEU A 93 -18.15 -7.36 1.59
C LEU A 93 -17.60 -8.58 0.82
N GLU A 94 -17.64 -8.47 -0.50
CA GLU A 94 -16.94 -9.37 -1.42
C GLU A 94 -16.01 -8.54 -2.29
N LEU A 95 -14.78 -8.96 -2.39
CA LEU A 95 -13.74 -8.37 -3.23
C LEU A 95 -13.47 -9.31 -4.41
N THR A 96 -13.43 -8.77 -5.62
CA THR A 96 -12.91 -9.46 -6.80
C THR A 96 -11.73 -8.66 -7.33
N ARG A 97 -10.63 -9.32 -7.63
CA ARG A 97 -9.42 -8.72 -8.19
C ARG A 97 -9.07 -9.40 -9.50
N GLU A 98 -8.84 -8.59 -10.52
CA GLU A 98 -8.29 -9.02 -11.81
C GLU A 98 -6.90 -8.41 -11.98
N ILE A 99 -5.95 -9.23 -12.41
CA ILE A 99 -4.56 -8.85 -12.62
C ILE A 99 -4.18 -9.19 -14.06
N ASP A 100 -3.71 -8.20 -14.79
CA ASP A 100 -3.19 -8.33 -16.15
C ASP A 100 -1.71 -8.02 -16.17
N LEU A 101 -0.84 -9.02 -16.22
CA LEU A 101 0.59 -8.86 -16.46
C LEU A 101 0.84 -8.76 -17.96
N LEU A 102 1.41 -7.65 -18.39
CA LEU A 102 1.59 -7.31 -19.80
C LEU A 102 2.92 -7.89 -20.36
N GLY A 103 2.96 -9.19 -20.62
CA GLY A 103 3.99 -9.93 -21.33
C GLY A 103 5.40 -9.33 -21.40
N GLU A 104 5.68 -8.53 -22.42
CA GLU A 104 7.00 -7.94 -22.66
C GLU A 104 7.30 -6.69 -21.81
N TYR A 105 6.32 -6.13 -21.14
CA TYR A 105 6.46 -4.91 -20.36
C TYR A 105 6.51 -5.22 -18.85
N PRO A 106 7.36 -4.54 -18.07
CA PRO A 106 7.42 -4.72 -16.64
C PRO A 106 6.26 -3.97 -15.94
N VAL A 107 5.05 -4.20 -16.41
CA VAL A 107 3.82 -3.54 -15.98
C VAL A 107 2.72 -4.58 -15.79
N PHE A 108 1.98 -4.42 -14.72
CA PHE A 108 0.72 -5.13 -14.54
C PHE A 108 -0.39 -4.15 -14.14
N ASN A 109 -1.59 -4.42 -14.61
CA ASN A 109 -2.79 -3.69 -14.24
C ASN A 109 -3.55 -4.48 -13.18
N VAL A 110 -4.17 -3.78 -12.26
CA VAL A 110 -5.03 -4.36 -11.23
C VAL A 110 -6.38 -3.66 -11.30
N PHE A 111 -7.43 -4.45 -11.33
CA PHE A 111 -8.81 -3.98 -11.24
C PHE A 111 -9.46 -4.64 -10.04
N GLU A 112 -10.02 -3.84 -9.15
CA GLU A 112 -10.70 -4.32 -7.95
C GLU A 112 -12.16 -3.91 -7.97
N THR A 113 -13.03 -4.84 -7.64
CA THR A 113 -14.46 -4.61 -7.49
C THR A 113 -14.84 -4.98 -6.06
N ILE A 114 -15.52 -4.05 -5.38
CA ILE A 114 -16.04 -4.27 -4.03
C ILE A 114 -17.56 -4.33 -4.11
N LYS A 115 -18.11 -5.45 -3.67
CA LYS A 115 -19.55 -5.69 -3.62
C LYS A 115 -20.03 -5.73 -2.18
N ASN A 116 -21.01 -4.90 -1.86
CA ASN A 116 -21.70 -4.95 -0.58
C ASN A 116 -22.69 -6.12 -0.58
N LEU A 117 -22.50 -7.07 0.33
CA LEU A 117 -23.38 -8.23 0.52
C LEU A 117 -24.52 -7.94 1.51
N ASN A 118 -24.46 -6.81 2.22
CA ASN A 118 -25.50 -6.40 3.15
C ASN A 118 -26.71 -5.83 2.41
N LYS A 119 -27.88 -5.88 3.05
CA LYS A 119 -29.12 -5.28 2.51
C LYS A 119 -29.08 -3.76 2.49
N ASN A 120 -28.37 -3.17 3.44
CA ASN A 120 -28.25 -1.71 3.56
C ASN A 120 -26.94 -1.23 2.96
N GLY A 121 -26.95 -0.03 2.43
CA GLY A 121 -25.72 0.68 2.04
C GLY A 121 -24.82 0.91 3.27
N ARG A 122 -23.51 0.84 3.05
CA ARG A 122 -22.52 1.12 4.09
C ARG A 122 -21.33 1.86 3.51
N MET A 123 -20.65 2.63 4.33
CA MET A 123 -19.33 3.15 4.03
C MET A 123 -18.28 2.08 4.33
N PHE A 124 -17.19 2.11 3.59
CA PHE A 124 -15.98 1.33 3.86
C PHE A 124 -14.76 2.20 3.55
N ASN A 125 -13.61 1.83 4.09
CA ASN A 125 -12.33 2.38 3.64
C ASN A 125 -11.51 1.30 2.95
N ILE A 126 -10.58 1.73 2.10
CA ILE A 126 -9.68 0.85 1.38
C ILE A 126 -8.30 1.51 1.29
N VAL A 127 -7.26 0.74 1.57
CA VAL A 127 -5.87 1.19 1.47
C VAL A 127 -5.04 0.14 0.76
N GLN A 128 -4.38 0.55 -0.31
CA GLN A 128 -3.33 -0.25 -0.97
C GLN A 128 -2.05 -0.10 -0.15
N HIS A 129 -1.75 -1.10 0.68
CA HIS A 129 -0.63 -1.03 1.62
C HIS A 129 0.65 -1.55 0.97
N VAL A 130 1.38 -0.65 0.31
CA VAL A 130 2.63 -0.98 -0.38
C VAL A 130 3.79 -0.93 0.62
N SER A 131 4.42 -2.08 0.87
CA SER A 131 5.53 -2.18 1.82
C SER A 131 6.82 -2.49 1.09
N ILE A 132 7.74 -1.53 1.12
CA ILE A 132 9.08 -1.66 0.50
C ILE A 132 10.15 -1.78 1.58
N ALA A 133 11.16 -2.61 1.30
CA ALA A 133 12.19 -2.96 2.27
C ALA A 133 13.57 -3.15 1.61
N PRO A 134 14.64 -3.28 2.40
CA PRO A 134 15.93 -3.68 1.89
C PRO A 134 15.87 -5.02 1.13
N PRO A 135 16.71 -5.24 0.09
CA PRO A 135 17.83 -4.38 -0.31
C PRO A 135 17.47 -3.24 -1.28
N PHE A 136 16.18 -3.09 -1.68
CA PHE A 136 15.75 -1.99 -2.54
C PHE A 136 15.74 -0.68 -1.79
N LEU A 137 15.16 -0.66 -0.58
CA LEU A 137 15.09 0.51 0.27
C LEU A 137 16.43 0.72 0.98
N ASP A 138 17.12 1.79 0.64
CA ASP A 138 18.33 2.27 1.33
C ASP A 138 18.41 3.82 1.21
N LYS A 139 19.44 4.43 1.78
CA LYS A 139 19.67 5.89 1.73
C LYS A 139 19.83 6.48 0.33
N SER A 140 19.93 5.65 -0.70
CA SER A 140 19.97 6.08 -2.11
C SER A 140 18.60 6.02 -2.77
N THR A 141 17.60 5.52 -2.06
CA THR A 141 16.22 5.47 -2.56
C THR A 141 15.60 6.86 -2.52
N MET A 142 15.01 7.25 -3.63
CA MET A 142 14.32 8.52 -3.80
C MET A 142 12.85 8.27 -4.09
N PHE A 143 11.99 9.12 -3.50
CA PHE A 143 10.55 9.09 -3.70
C PHE A 143 10.11 10.33 -4.47
N ASP A 144 9.25 10.14 -5.45
CA ASP A 144 8.62 11.24 -6.17
C ASP A 144 7.11 10.94 -6.33
N THR A 145 6.29 11.99 -6.26
CA THR A 145 4.83 11.90 -6.41
C THR A 145 4.28 13.23 -6.93
N ASN A 146 3.11 13.21 -7.55
CA ASN A 146 2.35 14.41 -7.89
C ASN A 146 1.35 14.84 -6.80
N ALA A 147 1.45 14.28 -5.60
CA ALA A 147 0.70 14.78 -4.45
C ALA A 147 1.12 16.22 -4.14
N ALA A 148 0.16 17.04 -3.70
CA ALA A 148 0.38 18.47 -3.52
C ALA A 148 0.57 18.85 -2.05
N ASN A 149 -0.53 18.87 -1.31
CA ASN A 149 -0.58 19.37 0.06
C ASN A 149 -0.48 18.22 1.05
N GLY A 150 0.31 18.41 2.10
CA GLY A 150 0.49 17.44 3.15
C GLY A 150 0.12 17.97 4.54
N PHE A 151 -0.14 17.07 5.43
CA PHE A 151 -0.38 17.33 6.85
C PHE A 151 0.14 16.14 7.68
N GLU A 152 0.40 16.40 8.95
CA GLU A 152 0.81 15.35 9.90
C GLU A 152 -0.41 14.74 10.58
N ASP A 153 -0.43 13.43 10.69
CA ASP A 153 -1.37 12.73 11.56
C ASP A 153 -0.90 12.86 13.01
N LYS A 154 -1.85 13.02 13.91
CA LYS A 154 -1.54 12.88 15.34
C LYS A 154 -1.33 11.41 15.68
N GLU A 155 -0.54 11.17 16.74
CA GLU A 155 -0.33 9.83 17.30
C GLU A 155 -1.64 9.09 17.66
N ASP A 156 -2.69 9.84 17.97
CA ASP A 156 -4.04 9.31 18.29
C ASP A 156 -4.91 9.08 17.05
N GLY A 157 -4.36 9.30 15.84
CA GLY A 157 -5.06 9.16 14.57
C GLY A 157 -6.07 10.25 14.26
N SER A 158 -6.15 11.31 15.09
CA SER A 158 -7.00 12.46 14.80
C SER A 158 -6.26 13.48 13.93
N LEU A 159 -6.94 14.06 12.95
CA LEU A 159 -6.41 15.16 12.16
C LEU A 159 -6.40 16.44 12.99
N LYS A 160 -5.25 17.12 13.07
CA LYS A 160 -5.23 18.49 13.58
C LYS A 160 -5.48 19.46 12.43
N GLN A 161 -6.62 20.13 12.44
CA GLN A 161 -6.91 21.23 11.52
C GLN A 161 -5.95 22.43 11.67
N GLU A 162 -5.15 22.50 12.71
CA GLU A 162 -4.26 23.62 13.06
C GLU A 162 -2.79 23.42 12.63
N TYR A 163 -2.45 22.28 11.99
CA TYR A 163 -1.08 22.09 11.53
C TYR A 163 -0.80 22.88 10.26
N PRO A 164 0.41 23.43 10.12
CA PRO A 164 0.80 24.05 8.89
C PRO A 164 0.70 23.02 7.76
N VAL A 165 -0.04 23.38 6.71
CA VAL A 165 -0.04 22.64 5.46
C VAL A 165 1.37 22.72 4.90
N PHE A 166 1.95 21.61 4.55
CA PHE A 166 3.21 21.55 3.83
C PHE A 166 2.99 21.02 2.41
N HIS A 167 3.99 21.15 1.57
CA HIS A 167 3.93 20.74 0.18
C HIS A 167 5.01 19.70 -0.10
N TRP A 168 4.68 18.68 -0.87
CA TRP A 168 5.67 17.71 -1.30
C TRP A 168 6.91 18.41 -1.90
N PRO A 169 8.15 18.03 -1.57
CA PRO A 169 8.53 16.89 -0.70
C PRO A 169 8.77 17.27 0.78
N GLU A 170 8.30 18.41 1.23
CA GLU A 170 8.50 18.87 2.62
C GLU A 170 7.50 18.22 3.57
N ALA A 171 7.95 17.95 4.79
CA ALA A 171 7.12 17.60 5.96
C ALA A 171 7.74 18.25 7.21
N PHE A 172 7.07 18.12 8.35
CA PHE A 172 7.62 18.54 9.64
C PHE A 172 7.96 17.32 10.48
N HIS A 173 9.09 17.39 11.17
CA HIS A 173 9.50 16.39 12.16
C HIS A 173 10.14 17.10 13.34
N HIS A 174 9.63 16.90 14.55
CA HIS A 174 10.07 17.61 15.76
C HIS A 174 10.09 19.15 15.62
N GLY A 175 9.18 19.71 14.79
CA GLY A 175 9.08 21.15 14.56
C GLY A 175 10.03 21.69 13.49
N GLU A 176 10.88 20.86 12.92
CA GLU A 176 11.79 21.21 11.82
C GLU A 176 11.28 20.68 10.48
N LYS A 177 11.61 21.39 9.39
CA LYS A 177 11.31 20.94 8.05
C LYS A 177 12.27 19.82 7.63
N VAL A 178 11.71 18.73 7.12
CA VAL A 178 12.45 17.61 6.53
C VAL A 178 12.02 17.39 5.08
N ASN A 179 12.91 16.80 4.28
CA ASN A 179 12.64 16.47 2.89
C ASN A 179 12.38 14.95 2.75
N LEU A 180 11.15 14.57 2.41
CA LEU A 180 10.74 13.17 2.27
C LEU A 180 11.17 12.53 0.95
N ARG A 181 11.72 13.29 0.01
CA ARG A 181 12.18 12.76 -1.27
C ARG A 181 13.32 11.77 -1.12
N GLN A 182 14.18 11.97 -0.11
CA GLN A 182 15.28 11.05 0.19
C GLN A 182 14.99 10.31 1.49
N PHE A 183 15.21 9.00 1.49
CA PHE A 183 15.01 8.22 2.69
C PHE A 183 16.14 8.44 3.70
N GLU A 184 15.83 9.15 4.78
CA GLU A 184 16.73 9.42 5.90
C GLU A 184 16.18 8.80 7.20
N GLN A 185 17.06 8.67 8.23
CA GLN A 185 16.65 8.07 9.50
C GLN A 185 15.64 8.91 10.28
N ASP A 186 15.69 10.23 10.12
CA ASP A 186 14.92 11.20 10.91
C ASP A 186 13.66 11.69 10.17
N TRP A 187 12.99 10.80 9.45
CA TRP A 187 11.68 11.08 8.89
C TRP A 187 10.58 11.04 9.94
N PRO A 188 9.50 11.84 9.78
CA PRO A 188 8.28 11.66 10.55
C PRO A 188 7.74 10.24 10.37
N ARG A 189 7.12 9.71 11.42
CA ARG A 189 6.58 8.35 11.38
C ARG A 189 5.47 8.21 10.35
N VAL A 190 4.59 9.21 10.26
CA VAL A 190 3.51 9.27 9.27
C VAL A 190 3.46 10.68 8.68
N SER A 191 3.31 10.75 7.38
CA SER A 191 3.03 12.01 6.65
C SER A 191 1.99 11.72 5.58
N THR A 192 0.91 12.47 5.60
CA THR A 192 -0.21 12.31 4.67
C THR A 192 -0.20 13.43 3.65
N PHE A 193 -0.45 13.08 2.38
CA PHE A 193 -0.58 14.03 1.28
C PHE A 193 -1.87 13.80 0.51
N VAL A 194 -2.41 14.88 -0.04
CA VAL A 194 -3.61 14.89 -0.86
C VAL A 194 -3.24 15.23 -2.30
N PHE A 195 -3.79 14.50 -3.23
CA PHE A 195 -3.65 14.80 -4.65
C PHE A 195 -4.61 15.92 -5.06
N SER A 196 -4.21 16.71 -6.05
CA SER A 196 -5.11 17.73 -6.61
C SER A 196 -6.26 17.06 -7.38
N GLU A 197 -7.48 17.50 -7.13
CA GLU A 197 -8.67 17.07 -7.88
C GLU A 197 -8.56 17.37 -9.39
N ASN A 198 -7.69 18.29 -9.80
CA ASN A 198 -7.43 18.61 -11.19
C ASN A 198 -6.53 17.57 -11.90
N ASN A 199 -5.89 16.69 -11.15
CA ASN A 199 -5.09 15.60 -11.71
C ASN A 199 -5.99 14.40 -11.99
N GLU A 200 -6.12 13.99 -13.24
CA GLU A 200 -6.84 12.77 -13.62
C GLU A 200 -6.17 11.53 -12.98
N TYR A 201 -4.83 11.51 -12.96
CA TYR A 201 -4.05 10.43 -12.39
C TYR A 201 -3.17 10.91 -11.24
N ALA A 202 -3.19 10.13 -10.17
CA ALA A 202 -2.24 10.19 -9.09
C ALA A 202 -1.13 9.14 -9.33
N TRP A 203 0.09 9.45 -8.89
CA TRP A 203 1.21 8.52 -9.00
C TRP A 203 2.22 8.71 -7.89
N VAL A 204 2.96 7.64 -7.62
CA VAL A 204 4.13 7.63 -6.75
C VAL A 204 5.20 6.72 -7.36
N THR A 205 6.44 7.11 -7.20
CA THR A 205 7.60 6.29 -7.56
C THR A 205 8.59 6.19 -6.42
N ALA A 206 9.22 5.04 -6.31
CA ALA A 206 10.42 4.82 -5.53
C ALA A 206 11.53 4.39 -6.48
N SER A 207 12.62 5.15 -6.55
CA SER A 207 13.75 4.86 -7.43
C SER A 207 15.03 4.65 -6.64
N ASN A 208 15.81 3.63 -7.00
CA ASN A 208 17.13 3.40 -6.42
C ASN A 208 18.18 3.31 -7.55
N PRO A 209 18.93 4.39 -7.82
CA PRO A 209 19.92 4.42 -8.89
C PRO A 209 21.03 3.39 -8.73
N LYS A 210 21.41 3.05 -7.48
CA LYS A 210 22.45 2.04 -7.23
C LYS A 210 22.00 0.63 -7.56
N LYS A 211 20.68 0.39 -7.54
CA LYS A 211 20.08 -0.89 -7.92
C LYS A 211 19.61 -0.90 -9.38
N ASN A 212 19.70 0.27 -10.05
CA ASN A 212 19.17 0.48 -11.40
C ASN A 212 17.71 0.02 -11.50
N LEU A 213 16.89 0.45 -10.55
CA LEU A 213 15.51 -0.01 -10.41
C LEU A 213 14.58 1.13 -9.98
N LEU A 214 13.39 1.14 -10.57
CA LEU A 214 12.28 2.01 -10.20
C LEU A 214 11.04 1.14 -10.01
N LEU A 215 10.34 1.36 -8.90
CA LEU A 215 8.99 0.88 -8.65
C LEU A 215 8.04 2.08 -8.74
N GLY A 216 6.96 1.95 -9.50
CA GLY A 216 5.97 3.01 -9.65
C GLY A 216 4.56 2.48 -9.58
N TYR A 217 3.66 3.31 -9.05
CA TYR A 217 2.22 3.11 -9.04
C TYR A 217 1.54 4.32 -9.68
N ILE A 218 0.51 4.05 -10.46
CA ILE A 218 -0.35 5.08 -11.06
C ILE A 218 -1.82 4.62 -10.96
N TRP A 219 -2.71 5.52 -10.61
CA TRP A 219 -4.14 5.25 -10.45
C TRP A 219 -4.97 6.48 -10.74
N LYS A 220 -6.28 6.34 -10.88
CA LYS A 220 -7.19 7.47 -10.98
C LYS A 220 -7.30 8.18 -9.64
N THR A 221 -7.08 9.49 -9.63
CA THR A 221 -7.08 10.31 -8.41
C THR A 221 -8.40 10.20 -7.64
N GLU A 222 -9.53 10.07 -8.34
CA GLU A 222 -10.86 9.92 -7.72
C GLU A 222 -11.02 8.62 -6.90
N GLU A 223 -10.22 7.57 -7.22
CA GLU A 223 -10.30 6.28 -6.52
C GLU A 223 -9.51 6.31 -5.20
N TYR A 224 -8.31 6.93 -5.21
CA TYR A 224 -7.45 7.08 -4.04
C TYR A 224 -6.88 8.51 -4.03
N PRO A 225 -7.59 9.45 -3.41
CA PRO A 225 -7.19 10.88 -3.42
C PRO A 225 -6.07 11.22 -2.43
N TRP A 226 -5.62 10.26 -1.62
CA TRP A 226 -4.65 10.45 -0.54
C TRP A 226 -3.53 9.43 -0.65
N ILE A 227 -2.33 9.82 -0.16
CA ILE A 227 -1.19 8.93 0.04
C ILE A 227 -0.58 9.17 1.42
N ASN A 228 -0.24 8.10 2.11
CA ASN A 228 0.48 8.14 3.37
C ASN A 228 1.89 7.59 3.16
N PHE A 229 2.88 8.29 3.72
CA PHE A 229 4.22 7.75 3.89
C PHE A 229 4.39 7.37 5.36
N TRP A 230 4.42 6.10 5.65
CA TRP A 230 4.65 5.58 6.98
C TRP A 230 5.98 4.86 7.06
N ARG A 231 6.80 5.24 8.02
CA ARG A 231 8.10 4.64 8.25
C ARG A 231 8.09 3.81 9.52
N ASP A 232 8.67 2.64 9.44
CA ASP A 232 8.97 1.80 10.58
C ASP A 232 10.45 1.38 10.60
N MET A 233 10.99 1.15 11.79
CA MET A 233 12.36 0.71 12.03
C MET A 233 12.32 -0.60 12.80
N GLU A 234 12.16 -1.70 12.09
CA GLU A 234 12.15 -3.03 12.68
C GLU A 234 13.59 -3.60 12.73
N ASN A 235 14.05 -3.98 13.92
CA ASN A 235 15.39 -4.54 14.13
C ASN A 235 16.54 -3.71 13.53
N GLY A 236 16.38 -2.38 13.52
CA GLY A 236 17.36 -1.46 12.95
C GLY A 236 17.35 -1.42 11.40
N GLN A 237 16.41 -2.08 10.75
CA GLN A 237 16.22 -2.01 9.30
C GLN A 237 15.04 -1.08 8.97
N PRO A 238 15.26 -0.11 8.08
CA PRO A 238 14.20 0.79 7.68
C PRO A 238 13.18 0.08 6.76
N ASN A 239 11.91 0.30 7.03
CA ASN A 239 10.81 -0.10 6.16
C ASN A 239 9.97 1.13 5.83
N LEU A 240 9.59 1.30 4.59
CA LEU A 240 8.61 2.29 4.17
C LEU A 240 7.32 1.58 3.81
N LEU A 241 6.27 1.98 4.48
CA LEU A 241 4.92 1.46 4.32
C LEU A 241 4.08 2.64 3.82
N GLY A 242 3.42 2.48 2.69
CA GLY A 242 2.65 3.54 2.07
C GLY A 242 1.23 3.15 1.79
#